data_a65ca601056d098fdba96b3ab9e0be89
#
_entry.id   a65ca601056d098fdba96b3ab9e0be89
#
_cell.length_a   1.000
_cell.length_b   1.000
_cell.length_c   1.000
_cell.angle_alpha   90.00
_cell.angle_beta   90.00
_cell.angle_gamma   90.00
#
_symmetry.space_group_name_H-M   'P 1'
#
loop_
_entity.id
_entity.type
_entity.pdbx_description
1 polymer ?
#
loop_
_entity_poly.entity_id
_entity_poly.type
_entity_poly.pdbx_seq_one_letter_code
_entity_poly.pdbx_strand_id
1 'polypeptide(L)'
;MERFIDTQEWVPVHTLPGFEACIEYYVNRKGDVKSTKQNKDRLLKHRPHKAGYPTVCLTQRIGKGKILDVCVHKLVAFAFLGPPPTPYGNAKGCTIVDHIDEDKTNPDASNLRWVSWTENNTKREYQRRPKNTPEQAAAAKERQRISKRDYMRRLRDKQKAVKIEESDT
;
A
#
# COMPACT_ATOMS: atom_id res chain seq x y z
N MET A 1 -11.94 -7.80 40.44
CA MET A 1 -11.67 -7.78 39.01
C MET A 1 -11.84 -6.34 38.57
N GLU A 2 -10.75 -5.58 38.57
CA GLU A 2 -10.75 -4.22 37.99
C GLU A 2 -10.91 -4.33 36.47
N ARG A 3 -11.99 -3.77 35.97
CA ARG A 3 -12.14 -3.56 34.54
C ARG A 3 -11.09 -2.53 34.13
N PHE A 4 -10.05 -2.96 33.42
CA PHE A 4 -9.17 -2.06 32.70
C PHE A 4 -10.08 -1.24 31.77
N ILE A 5 -10.33 0.01 32.13
CA ILE A 5 -10.97 0.97 31.22
C ILE A 5 -9.93 1.17 30.13
N ASP A 6 -10.24 0.66 28.93
CA ASP A 6 -9.44 0.92 27.73
C ASP A 6 -9.55 2.43 27.44
N THR A 7 -8.56 3.19 27.91
CA THR A 7 -8.47 4.64 27.74
C THR A 7 -8.01 5.04 26.33
N GLN A 8 -7.91 4.07 25.43
CA GLN A 8 -7.52 4.34 24.04
C GLN A 8 -8.66 5.02 23.30
N GLU A 9 -8.36 6.21 22.76
CA GLU A 9 -9.27 6.93 21.88
C GLU A 9 -9.46 6.16 20.57
N TRP A 10 -10.69 5.75 20.28
CA TRP A 10 -11.05 5.07 19.03
C TRP A 10 -11.81 6.01 18.11
N VAL A 11 -11.25 6.28 16.93
CA VAL A 11 -11.86 7.12 15.89
C VAL A 11 -12.58 6.23 14.86
N PRO A 12 -13.87 6.50 14.56
CA PRO A 12 -14.60 5.76 13.55
C PRO A 12 -14.00 5.98 12.16
N VAL A 13 -13.67 4.92 11.44
CA VAL A 13 -13.01 5.01 10.11
C VAL A 13 -13.92 5.70 9.08
N HIS A 14 -15.23 5.59 9.18
CA HIS A 14 -16.16 6.21 8.24
C HIS A 14 -16.19 7.75 8.32
N THR A 15 -15.62 8.36 9.36
CA THR A 15 -15.46 9.80 9.46
C THR A 15 -14.25 10.33 8.72
N LEU A 16 -13.37 9.43 8.22
CA LEU A 16 -12.14 9.78 7.53
C LEU A 16 -12.39 9.94 6.02
N PRO A 17 -11.75 10.92 5.35
CA PRO A 17 -11.93 11.17 3.93
C PRO A 17 -11.63 9.95 3.04
N GLY A 18 -12.60 9.54 2.22
CA GLY A 18 -12.50 8.40 1.32
C GLY A 18 -12.81 7.03 1.96
N PHE A 19 -13.26 7.03 3.23
CA PHE A 19 -13.63 5.82 3.95
C PHE A 19 -15.08 5.85 4.47
N GLU A 20 -15.91 6.75 3.99
CA GLU A 20 -17.28 7.02 4.46
C GLU A 20 -18.16 5.75 4.46
N ALA A 21 -17.87 4.81 3.57
CA ALA A 21 -18.60 3.55 3.48
C ALA A 21 -18.05 2.41 4.40
N CYS A 22 -17.03 2.71 5.22
CA CYS A 22 -16.40 1.75 6.13
C CYS A 22 -16.95 1.90 7.55
N ILE A 23 -18.26 1.74 7.74
CA ILE A 23 -19.03 2.11 8.95
C ILE A 23 -18.77 1.24 10.18
N GLU A 24 -18.17 0.05 10.02
CA GLU A 24 -18.02 -0.93 11.10
C GLU A 24 -16.58 -1.01 11.64
N TYR A 25 -15.78 0.04 11.43
CA TYR A 25 -14.36 0.00 11.77
C TYR A 25 -13.95 1.24 12.56
N TYR A 26 -12.97 1.02 13.44
CA TYR A 26 -12.38 2.05 14.28
C TYR A 26 -10.87 1.90 14.29
N VAL A 27 -10.15 3.00 14.43
CA VAL A 27 -8.68 3.04 14.54
C VAL A 27 -8.27 3.79 15.80
N ASN A 28 -7.19 3.36 16.46
CA ASN A 28 -6.58 4.05 17.59
C ASN A 28 -5.23 4.69 17.21
N ARG A 29 -4.65 5.46 18.14
CA ARG A 29 -3.36 6.15 17.96
C ARG A 29 -2.18 5.21 17.69
N LYS A 30 -2.21 3.99 18.22
CA LYS A 30 -1.17 2.98 18.03
C LYS A 30 -1.26 2.25 16.69
N GLY A 31 -2.34 2.47 15.94
CA GLY A 31 -2.59 1.82 14.68
C GLY A 31 -3.35 0.50 14.81
N ASP A 32 -3.87 0.14 15.99
CA ASP A 32 -4.79 -0.97 16.04
C ASP A 32 -6.08 -0.60 15.33
N VAL A 33 -6.63 -1.54 14.59
CA VAL A 33 -7.90 -1.39 13.88
C VAL A 33 -8.86 -2.44 14.38
N LYS A 34 -10.04 -2.03 14.84
CA LYS A 34 -11.10 -2.94 15.24
C LYS A 34 -12.31 -2.91 14.33
N SER A 35 -12.98 -4.04 14.23
CA SER A 35 -14.27 -4.21 13.56
C SER A 35 -15.35 -4.49 14.57
N THR A 36 -16.51 -3.83 14.41
CA THR A 36 -17.72 -4.05 15.23
C THR A 36 -18.77 -4.88 14.50
N LYS A 37 -18.37 -5.60 13.44
CA LYS A 37 -19.29 -6.46 12.68
C LYS A 37 -19.99 -7.48 13.57
N GLN A 38 -21.30 -7.67 13.35
CA GLN A 38 -22.12 -8.60 14.12
C GLN A 38 -22.16 -8.29 15.63
N ASN A 39 -22.05 -7.01 15.99
CA ASN A 39 -22.01 -6.53 17.39
C ASN A 39 -20.91 -7.19 18.24
N LYS A 40 -19.78 -7.56 17.60
CA LYS A 40 -18.60 -8.13 18.27
C LYS A 40 -17.38 -7.27 17.95
N ASP A 41 -16.75 -6.74 19.00
CA ASP A 41 -15.47 -6.06 18.86
C ASP A 41 -14.36 -7.08 18.58
N ARG A 42 -13.69 -6.91 17.44
CA ARG A 42 -12.58 -7.76 17.03
C ARG A 42 -11.43 -6.92 16.47
N LEU A 43 -10.24 -7.04 17.03
CA LEU A 43 -9.03 -6.47 16.45
C LEU A 43 -8.71 -7.16 15.11
N LEU A 44 -8.41 -6.37 14.10
CA LEU A 44 -7.99 -6.86 12.80
C LEU A 44 -6.50 -7.17 12.80
N LYS A 45 -6.16 -8.34 12.27
CA LYS A 45 -4.76 -8.71 12.08
C LYS A 45 -4.16 -7.89 10.93
N HIS A 46 -3.01 -7.25 11.18
CA HIS A 46 -2.26 -6.58 10.14
C HIS A 46 -1.66 -7.59 9.16
N ARG A 47 -1.66 -7.23 7.89
CA ARG A 47 -1.02 -7.98 6.81
C ARG A 47 0.11 -7.15 6.20
N PRO A 48 1.25 -7.76 5.84
CA PRO A 48 2.34 -7.03 5.20
C PRO A 48 1.97 -6.66 3.76
N HIS A 49 2.11 -5.40 3.40
CA HIS A 49 2.05 -4.94 2.02
C HIS A 49 3.41 -5.18 1.32
N LYS A 50 3.42 -5.29 -0.02
CA LYS A 50 4.66 -5.43 -0.83
C LYS A 50 5.71 -4.35 -0.55
N ALA A 51 5.29 -3.15 -0.15
CA ALA A 51 6.18 -2.04 0.22
C ALA A 51 6.63 -2.06 1.69
N GLY A 52 6.25 -3.08 2.48
CA GLY A 52 6.62 -3.24 3.89
C GLY A 52 5.69 -2.57 4.90
N TYR A 53 4.61 -1.92 4.45
CA TYR A 53 3.65 -1.28 5.36
C TYR A 53 2.61 -2.28 5.89
N PRO A 54 2.19 -2.16 7.17
CA PRO A 54 1.03 -2.88 7.67
C PRO A 54 -0.25 -2.45 6.96
N THR A 55 -1.07 -3.41 6.55
CA THR A 55 -2.38 -3.17 5.94
C THR A 55 -3.48 -3.93 6.65
N VAL A 56 -4.70 -3.44 6.50
CA VAL A 56 -5.94 -4.12 6.93
C VAL A 56 -6.94 -4.14 5.79
N CYS A 57 -7.77 -5.19 5.77
CA CYS A 57 -8.89 -5.29 4.84
C CYS A 57 -10.14 -4.70 5.46
N LEU A 58 -10.68 -3.69 4.81
CA LEU A 58 -11.97 -3.07 5.16
C LEU A 58 -13.00 -3.42 4.09
N THR A 59 -14.25 -3.60 4.50
CA THR A 59 -15.38 -3.80 3.57
C THR A 59 -16.18 -2.52 3.51
N GLN A 60 -16.35 -1.96 2.33
CA GLN A 60 -17.25 -0.84 2.10
C GLN A 60 -18.68 -1.34 2.00
N ARG A 61 -19.63 -0.68 2.65
CA ARG A 61 -21.08 -0.97 2.58
C ARG A 61 -21.72 -0.22 1.41
N ILE A 62 -21.20 -0.42 0.18
CA ILE A 62 -21.75 0.14 -1.05
C ILE A 62 -22.07 -1.02 -2.00
N GLY A 63 -23.31 -1.13 -2.43
CA GLY A 63 -23.78 -2.16 -3.35
C GLY A 63 -23.54 -3.59 -2.81
N LYS A 64 -22.86 -4.43 -3.59
CA LYS A 64 -22.48 -5.81 -3.20
C LYS A 64 -21.36 -5.88 -2.16
N GLY A 65 -20.86 -4.73 -1.69
CA GLY A 65 -19.70 -4.63 -0.81
C GLY A 65 -18.37 -4.75 -1.57
N LYS A 66 -17.51 -3.74 -1.42
CA LYS A 66 -16.17 -3.73 -1.99
C LYS A 66 -15.14 -3.91 -0.88
N ILE A 67 -14.14 -4.77 -1.09
CA ILE A 67 -13.02 -4.93 -0.18
C ILE A 67 -11.95 -3.92 -0.55
N LEU A 68 -11.47 -3.17 0.46
CA LEU A 68 -10.34 -2.27 0.37
C LEU A 68 -9.18 -2.81 1.19
N ASP A 69 -7.99 -2.83 0.60
CA ASP A 69 -6.74 -3.06 1.31
C ASP A 69 -6.10 -1.72 1.64
N VAL A 70 -6.05 -1.36 2.92
CA VAL A 70 -5.70 -0.02 3.38
C VAL A 70 -4.48 -0.08 4.29
N CYS A 71 -3.48 0.77 4.03
CA CYS A 71 -2.33 0.92 4.92
C CYS A 71 -2.77 1.55 6.24
N VAL A 72 -2.36 0.95 7.36
CA VAL A 72 -2.74 1.37 8.71
C VAL A 72 -2.28 2.79 9.01
N HIS A 73 -1.03 3.15 8.67
CA HIS A 73 -0.50 4.49 8.89
C HIS A 73 -1.35 5.59 8.22
N LYS A 74 -2.02 5.27 7.10
CA LYS A 74 -2.93 6.21 6.43
C LYS A 74 -4.17 6.49 7.26
N LEU A 75 -4.79 5.45 7.85
CA LEU A 75 -5.93 5.60 8.75
C LEU A 75 -5.56 6.43 9.98
N VAL A 76 -4.41 6.11 10.59
CA VAL A 76 -3.91 6.83 11.77
C VAL A 76 -3.62 8.29 11.45
N ALA A 77 -2.97 8.58 10.33
CA ALA A 77 -2.65 9.95 9.95
C ALA A 77 -3.93 10.79 9.74
N PHE A 78 -4.91 10.28 9.01
CA PHE A 78 -6.19 10.99 8.84
C PHE A 78 -6.96 11.17 10.16
N ALA A 79 -6.88 10.19 11.07
CA ALA A 79 -7.60 10.23 12.34
C ALA A 79 -6.98 11.19 13.37
N PHE A 80 -5.64 11.29 13.42
CA PHE A 80 -4.94 11.90 14.57
C PHE A 80 -3.98 13.02 14.22
N LEU A 81 -3.58 13.21 12.96
CA LEU A 81 -2.73 14.34 12.53
C LEU A 81 -3.54 15.50 11.97
N GLY A 82 -4.87 15.35 11.86
CA GLY A 82 -5.73 16.30 11.17
C GLY A 82 -5.62 16.22 9.64
N PRO A 83 -6.30 17.12 8.91
CA PRO A 83 -6.29 17.10 7.46
C PRO A 83 -4.91 17.41 6.90
N PRO A 84 -4.53 16.78 5.77
CA PRO A 84 -3.26 17.10 5.11
C PRO A 84 -3.28 18.55 4.59
N PRO A 85 -2.13 19.26 4.61
CA PRO A 85 -2.05 20.67 4.20
C PRO A 85 -2.32 20.88 2.69
N THR A 86 -2.15 19.86 1.88
CA THR A 86 -2.49 19.84 0.45
C THR A 86 -3.16 18.50 0.11
N PRO A 87 -3.77 18.33 -1.08
CA PRO A 87 -4.41 17.06 -1.44
C PRO A 87 -3.49 15.85 -1.20
N TYR A 88 -4.03 14.81 -0.59
CA TYR A 88 -3.29 13.57 -0.35
C TYR A 88 -3.05 12.82 -1.66
N GLY A 89 -1.79 12.45 -1.94
CA GLY A 89 -1.49 11.70 -3.17
C GLY A 89 0.00 11.61 -3.49
N ASN A 90 0.34 10.75 -4.44
CA ASN A 90 1.70 10.47 -4.88
C ASN A 90 2.09 11.30 -6.11
N ALA A 91 1.86 12.60 -6.09
CA ALA A 91 2.19 13.51 -7.17
C ALA A 91 2.79 14.82 -6.65
N LYS A 92 3.48 15.55 -7.53
CA LYS A 92 3.98 16.90 -7.20
C LYS A 92 2.84 17.80 -6.76
N GLY A 93 3.01 18.49 -5.65
CA GLY A 93 1.97 19.34 -5.05
C GLY A 93 1.05 18.61 -4.07
N CYS A 94 1.20 17.29 -3.91
CA CYS A 94 0.44 16.50 -2.93
C CYS A 94 1.23 16.30 -1.64
N THR A 95 0.48 15.95 -0.59
CA THR A 95 1.01 15.54 0.72
C THR A 95 0.90 14.02 0.88
N ILE A 96 1.87 13.44 1.55
CA ILE A 96 1.91 12.01 1.92
C ILE A 96 2.25 11.84 3.39
N VAL A 97 2.03 10.64 3.92
CA VAL A 97 2.44 10.27 5.28
C VAL A 97 3.90 9.79 5.25
N ASP A 98 4.72 10.31 6.18
CA ASP A 98 6.11 9.89 6.41
C ASP A 98 6.26 9.34 7.83
N HIS A 99 7.12 8.33 8.02
CA HIS A 99 7.49 7.77 9.32
C HIS A 99 8.76 8.46 9.81
N ILE A 100 8.70 9.06 11.01
CA ILE A 100 9.80 9.86 11.58
C ILE A 100 11.02 8.98 11.86
N ASP A 101 10.79 7.76 12.36
CA ASP A 101 11.83 6.76 12.65
C ASP A 101 12.27 5.92 11.45
N GLU A 102 11.70 6.19 10.25
CA GLU A 102 11.89 5.41 9.00
C GLU A 102 11.40 3.94 9.09
N ASP A 103 10.86 3.49 10.23
CA ASP A 103 10.25 2.17 10.37
C ASP A 103 8.81 2.17 9.84
N LYS A 104 8.63 1.59 8.68
CA LYS A 104 7.32 1.46 8.02
C LYS A 104 6.34 0.60 8.80
N THR A 105 6.80 -0.21 9.73
CA THR A 105 5.97 -1.11 10.53
C THR A 105 5.41 -0.46 11.78
N ASN A 106 5.88 0.74 12.14
CA ASN A 106 5.44 1.53 13.28
C ASN A 106 4.41 2.60 12.87
N PRO A 107 3.10 2.28 12.90
CA PRO A 107 2.04 3.20 12.50
C PRO A 107 1.58 4.15 13.61
N ASP A 108 2.27 4.23 14.74
CA ASP A 108 1.89 5.09 15.87
C ASP A 108 1.78 6.56 15.44
N ALA A 109 0.73 7.26 15.88
CA ALA A 109 0.47 8.65 15.50
C ALA A 109 1.62 9.60 15.88
N SER A 110 2.35 9.34 16.95
CA SER A 110 3.52 10.12 17.36
C SER A 110 4.71 9.96 16.42
N ASN A 111 4.73 8.87 15.65
CA ASN A 111 5.76 8.56 14.68
C ASN A 111 5.41 9.01 13.25
N LEU A 112 4.22 9.55 13.04
CA LEU A 112 3.75 9.94 11.71
C LEU A 112 3.73 11.46 11.55
N ARG A 113 3.98 11.92 10.33
CA ARG A 113 3.84 13.33 9.95
C ARG A 113 3.39 13.48 8.51
N TRP A 114 2.80 14.62 8.21
CA TRP A 114 2.54 15.03 6.84
C TRP A 114 3.81 15.64 6.22
N VAL A 115 4.19 15.18 5.05
CA VAL A 115 5.29 15.75 4.25
C VAL A 115 4.85 15.98 2.82
N SER A 116 5.45 16.95 2.14
CA SER A 116 5.21 17.10 0.70
C SER A 116 5.79 15.91 -0.07
N TRP A 117 5.13 15.53 -1.15
CA TRP A 117 5.66 14.51 -2.06
C TRP A 117 7.09 14.83 -2.53
N THR A 118 7.36 16.11 -2.80
CA THR A 118 8.69 16.58 -3.22
C THR A 118 9.74 16.34 -2.13
N GLU A 119 9.45 16.72 -0.89
CA GLU A 119 10.37 16.52 0.24
C GLU A 119 10.69 15.02 0.45
N ASN A 120 9.67 14.17 0.44
CA ASN A 120 9.87 12.73 0.60
C ASN A 120 10.69 12.11 -0.54
N ASN A 121 10.51 12.56 -1.78
CA ASN A 121 11.29 12.06 -2.90
C ASN A 121 12.73 12.57 -2.91
N THR A 122 12.99 13.78 -2.45
CA THR A 122 14.36 14.30 -2.30
C THR A 122 15.14 13.45 -1.31
N LYS A 123 14.53 13.05 -0.19
CA LYS A 123 15.14 12.09 0.74
C LYS A 123 15.43 10.74 0.08
N ARG A 124 14.50 10.23 -0.73
CA ARG A 124 14.66 8.96 -1.46
C ARG A 124 15.74 9.02 -2.54
N GLU A 125 15.98 10.14 -3.19
CA GLU A 125 17.07 10.29 -4.17
C GLU A 125 18.43 10.18 -3.51
N TYR A 126 18.58 10.66 -2.29
CA TYR A 126 19.80 10.52 -1.51
C TYR A 126 20.09 9.07 -1.10
N GLN A 127 19.05 8.23 -0.94
CA GLN A 127 19.15 6.81 -0.57
C GLN A 127 19.11 5.86 -1.78
N ARG A 128 18.93 6.36 -3.00
CA ARG A 128 18.97 5.52 -4.19
C ARG A 128 20.31 4.87 -4.33
N ARG A 129 20.30 3.53 -4.47
CA ARG A 129 21.46 2.74 -4.88
C ARG A 129 22.19 3.46 -6.02
N PRO A 130 23.54 3.46 -6.03
CA PRO A 130 24.27 4.03 -7.14
C PRO A 130 23.70 3.50 -8.45
N LYS A 131 23.46 4.38 -9.39
CA LYS A 131 22.98 3.99 -10.73
C LYS A 131 23.94 2.92 -11.23
N ASN A 132 23.38 1.82 -11.77
CA ASN A 132 24.18 0.75 -12.36
C ASN A 132 25.33 1.35 -13.16
N THR A 133 26.55 0.84 -12.96
CA THR A 133 27.69 1.25 -13.79
C THR A 133 27.31 1.10 -15.27
N PRO A 134 27.91 1.86 -16.20
CA PRO A 134 27.63 1.71 -17.64
C PRO A 134 27.68 0.24 -18.09
N GLU A 135 28.60 -0.55 -17.54
CA GLU A 135 28.74 -1.99 -17.82
C GLU A 135 27.55 -2.81 -17.30
N GLN A 136 27.08 -2.53 -16.07
CA GLN A 136 25.90 -3.20 -15.51
C GLN A 136 24.61 -2.84 -16.28
N ALA A 137 24.50 -1.58 -16.73
CA ALA A 137 23.39 -1.12 -17.56
C ALA A 137 23.40 -1.79 -18.95
N ALA A 138 24.59 -1.94 -19.57
CA ALA A 138 24.77 -2.63 -20.83
C ALA A 138 24.43 -4.13 -20.69
N ALA A 139 24.92 -4.79 -19.64
CA ALA A 139 24.60 -6.19 -19.36
C ALA A 139 23.09 -6.43 -19.12
N ALA A 140 22.41 -5.50 -18.43
CA ALA A 140 20.97 -5.59 -18.21
C ALA A 140 20.18 -5.43 -19.52
N LYS A 141 20.58 -4.50 -20.40
CA LYS A 141 19.98 -4.35 -21.73
C LYS A 141 20.17 -5.59 -22.59
N GLU A 142 21.37 -6.19 -22.57
CA GLU A 142 21.64 -7.39 -23.34
C GLU A 142 20.84 -8.60 -22.85
N ARG A 143 20.70 -8.78 -21.52
CA ARG A 143 19.79 -9.80 -20.93
C ARG A 143 18.35 -9.63 -21.39
N GLN A 144 17.85 -8.39 -21.46
CA GLN A 144 16.50 -8.10 -21.97
C GLN A 144 16.36 -8.44 -23.45
N ARG A 145 17.38 -8.12 -24.28
CA ARG A 145 17.39 -8.48 -25.71
C ARG A 145 17.34 -9.98 -25.91
N ILE A 146 18.17 -10.72 -25.18
CA ILE A 146 18.21 -12.21 -25.24
C ILE A 146 16.84 -12.77 -24.82
N SER A 147 16.28 -12.34 -23.69
CA SER A 147 14.97 -12.81 -23.21
C SER A 147 13.86 -12.54 -24.24
N LYS A 148 13.82 -11.33 -24.84
CA LYS A 148 12.84 -10.98 -25.88
C LYS A 148 13.02 -11.85 -27.14
N ARG A 149 14.26 -12.10 -27.57
CA ARG A 149 14.56 -12.95 -28.73
C ARG A 149 14.11 -14.40 -28.49
N ASP A 150 14.38 -14.94 -27.30
CA ASP A 150 13.98 -16.31 -26.92
C ASP A 150 12.45 -16.43 -26.81
N TYR A 151 11.77 -15.43 -26.27
CA TYR A 151 10.32 -15.35 -26.25
C TYR A 151 9.73 -15.37 -27.67
N MET A 152 10.26 -14.55 -28.58
CA MET A 152 9.81 -14.49 -29.98
C MET A 152 10.12 -15.79 -30.74
N ARG A 153 11.21 -16.49 -30.42
CA ARG A 153 11.50 -17.82 -30.96
C ARG A 153 10.42 -18.82 -30.56
N ARG A 154 10.13 -18.90 -29.24
CA ARG A 154 9.09 -19.81 -28.71
C ARG A 154 7.72 -19.56 -29.31
N LEU A 155 7.35 -18.28 -29.55
CA LEU A 155 6.11 -17.96 -30.24
C LEU A 155 6.06 -18.47 -31.67
N ARG A 156 7.15 -18.31 -32.44
CA ARG A 156 7.25 -18.81 -33.82
C ARG A 156 7.18 -20.33 -33.87
N ASP A 157 7.83 -21.01 -32.93
CA ASP A 157 7.82 -22.46 -32.88
C ASP A 157 6.42 -22.99 -32.56
N LYS A 158 5.70 -22.33 -31.64
CA LYS A 158 4.29 -22.64 -31.37
C LYS A 158 3.38 -22.42 -32.58
N GLN A 159 3.56 -21.30 -33.32
CA GLN A 159 2.78 -21.02 -34.51
C GLN A 159 3.04 -22.02 -35.64
N LYS A 160 4.29 -22.50 -35.78
CA LYS A 160 4.62 -23.56 -36.75
C LYS A 160 3.99 -24.90 -36.37
N ALA A 161 4.00 -25.27 -35.09
CA ALA A 161 3.37 -26.51 -34.62
C ALA A 161 1.85 -26.51 -34.92
N VAL A 162 1.15 -25.41 -34.63
CA VAL A 162 -0.30 -25.30 -34.94
C VAL A 162 -0.56 -25.44 -36.44
N LYS A 163 0.25 -24.80 -37.32
CA LYS A 163 0.08 -24.93 -38.78
C LYS A 163 0.32 -26.32 -39.33
N ILE A 164 1.18 -27.13 -38.70
CA ILE A 164 1.41 -28.51 -39.08
C ILE A 164 0.20 -29.35 -38.72
N GLU A 165 -0.36 -29.18 -37.51
CA GLU A 165 -1.58 -29.88 -37.09
C GLU A 165 -2.81 -29.56 -37.96
N GLU A 166 -2.92 -28.34 -38.48
CA GLU A 166 -4.00 -27.92 -39.39
C GLU A 166 -3.82 -28.43 -40.83
N SER A 167 -2.60 -28.84 -41.23
CA SER A 167 -2.32 -29.35 -42.57
C SER A 167 -2.48 -30.87 -42.68
N ASP A 168 -2.53 -31.57 -41.56
CA ASP A 168 -2.65 -33.05 -41.51
C ASP A 168 -4.12 -33.51 -41.25
N THR A 169 -5.08 -32.56 -41.30
CA THR A 169 -6.51 -32.80 -41.14
C THR A 169 -7.25 -32.56 -42.44
#